data_120ccba8b96ed8207123cda3917ee1c6
#
_entry.id   120ccba8b96ed8207123cda3917ee1c6
#
_cell.length_a   1.000
_cell.length_b   1.000
_cell.length_c   1.000
_cell.angle_alpha   90.00
_cell.angle_beta   90.00
_cell.angle_gamma   90.00
#
_symmetry.space_group_name_H-M   'P 1'
#
loop_
_entity.id
_entity.type
_entity.pdbx_description
1 polymer ?
#
loop_
_entity_poly.entity_id
_entity_poly.type
_entity_poly.pdbx_seq_one_letter_code
_entity_poly.pdbx_strand_id
1 'polypeptide(L)'
;SFTACSTIFQDYGFDVHYRDKSCDVIYVSPAHMTKWGEIMPVKRRLELIRHAEIKDHLIIEDDFENEFVYFQKPTPSLFGLAGGENVVYIGSFSRLLLPSIRVSFMVLPRSLREKYTKKAAFYNQTASKAEQIALCQFIRDGHMASQTRKLRRLYSQKLKALSQAVRETFGQDCQIQTGAAGTSLALTLPCSLTGSELTDRARN
;
A
#
# COMPACT_ATOMS: atom_id res chain seq x y z
N SER A 1 -6.91 -5.07 -8.18
CA SER A 1 -7.42 -3.71 -8.10
C SER A 1 -8.20 -3.52 -6.81
N PHE A 2 -8.08 -2.37 -6.21
CA PHE A 2 -8.83 -2.04 -5.00
C PHE A 2 -10.23 -1.57 -5.42
N THR A 3 -11.17 -2.50 -5.52
CA THR A 3 -12.53 -2.26 -6.05
C THR A 3 -13.22 -1.09 -5.36
N ALA A 4 -13.11 -1.00 -4.03
CA ALA A 4 -13.69 0.11 -3.27
C ALA A 4 -13.13 1.48 -3.68
N CYS A 5 -11.83 1.56 -4.00
CA CYS A 5 -11.20 2.81 -4.44
C CYS A 5 -11.73 3.24 -5.81
N SER A 6 -11.82 2.30 -6.78
CA SER A 6 -12.37 2.61 -8.10
C SER A 6 -13.83 3.05 -8.03
N THR A 7 -14.65 2.40 -7.19
CA THR A 7 -16.05 2.81 -6.98
C THR A 7 -16.14 4.24 -6.44
N ILE A 8 -15.32 4.59 -5.45
CA ILE A 8 -15.30 5.96 -4.90
C ILE A 8 -14.93 6.98 -5.97
N PHE A 9 -13.90 6.73 -6.78
CA PHE A 9 -13.54 7.63 -7.87
C PHE A 9 -14.69 7.80 -8.88
N GLN A 10 -15.36 6.71 -9.25
CA GLN A 10 -16.52 6.74 -10.15
C GLN A 10 -17.69 7.52 -9.56
N ASP A 11 -17.99 7.36 -8.26
CA ASP A 11 -19.04 8.10 -7.55
C ASP A 11 -18.77 9.61 -7.55
N TYR A 12 -17.50 10.03 -7.60
CA TYR A 12 -17.10 11.43 -7.75
C TYR A 12 -16.98 11.89 -9.21
N GLY A 13 -17.42 11.10 -10.17
CA GLY A 13 -17.48 11.46 -11.59
C GLY A 13 -16.17 11.29 -12.36
N PHE A 14 -15.23 10.50 -11.85
CA PHE A 14 -14.02 10.15 -12.59
C PHE A 14 -14.23 8.90 -13.44
N ASP A 15 -13.77 8.96 -14.70
CA ASP A 15 -13.62 7.77 -15.50
C ASP A 15 -12.41 6.95 -15.03
N VAL A 16 -12.64 5.71 -14.63
CA VAL A 16 -11.60 4.84 -14.10
C VAL A 16 -11.18 3.81 -15.14
N HIS A 17 -9.95 3.93 -15.58
CA HIS A 17 -9.33 3.01 -16.54
C HIS A 17 -8.20 2.21 -15.88
N TYR A 18 -8.01 0.97 -16.31
CA TYR A 18 -6.94 0.12 -15.82
C TYR A 18 -5.83 0.02 -16.86
N ARG A 19 -4.58 0.32 -16.45
CA ARG A 19 -3.38 0.26 -17.28
C ARG A 19 -3.41 1.19 -18.50
N ASP A 20 -4.17 2.27 -18.42
CA ASP A 20 -4.23 3.30 -19.44
C ASP A 20 -3.20 4.41 -19.12
N LYS A 21 -2.40 4.79 -20.13
CA LYS A 21 -1.37 5.82 -20.01
C LYS A 21 -1.88 7.22 -20.37
N SER A 22 -3.10 7.34 -20.81
CA SER A 22 -3.71 8.61 -21.20
C SER A 22 -4.41 9.33 -20.05
N CYS A 23 -4.58 8.67 -18.90
CA CYS A 23 -5.26 9.25 -17.74
C CYS A 23 -4.45 10.36 -17.07
N ASP A 24 -5.09 11.48 -16.76
CA ASP A 24 -4.46 12.64 -16.10
C ASP A 24 -4.07 12.37 -14.65
N VAL A 25 -4.74 11.42 -13.99
CA VAL A 25 -4.47 11.00 -12.60
C VAL A 25 -4.13 9.53 -12.57
N ILE A 26 -2.98 9.22 -11.99
CA ILE A 26 -2.43 7.86 -11.91
C ILE A 26 -2.42 7.40 -10.44
N TYR A 27 -3.30 6.47 -10.07
CA TYR A 27 -3.31 5.86 -8.74
C TYR A 27 -2.47 4.58 -8.73
N VAL A 28 -1.50 4.51 -7.83
CA VAL A 28 -0.61 3.34 -7.70
C VAL A 28 -0.25 3.05 -6.25
N SER A 29 0.00 1.76 -5.96
CA SER A 29 0.54 1.29 -4.68
C SER A 29 1.90 0.63 -4.93
N PRO A 30 3.01 1.38 -4.98
CA PRO A 30 4.30 0.86 -5.42
C PRO A 30 4.92 -0.16 -4.47
N ALA A 31 4.55 -0.14 -3.20
CA ALA A 31 5.00 -1.11 -2.21
C ALA A 31 4.21 -2.42 -2.26
N HIS A 32 3.07 -2.46 -2.98
CA HIS A 32 2.14 -3.58 -2.99
C HIS A 32 1.46 -3.74 -4.37
N MET A 33 2.26 -4.03 -5.41
CA MET A 33 1.80 -4.16 -6.79
C MET A 33 0.87 -5.36 -7.01
N THR A 34 1.02 -6.41 -6.22
CA THR A 34 0.26 -7.66 -6.31
C THR A 34 -0.26 -8.07 -4.93
N LYS A 35 -1.25 -8.96 -4.90
CA LYS A 35 -1.81 -9.49 -3.63
C LYS A 35 -0.78 -10.19 -2.74
N TRP A 36 0.32 -10.67 -3.31
CA TRP A 36 1.41 -11.32 -2.58
C TRP A 36 2.61 -10.40 -2.29
N GLY A 37 2.49 -9.07 -2.51
CA GLY A 37 3.46 -8.09 -2.05
C GLY A 37 4.67 -7.88 -2.96
N GLU A 38 4.50 -7.91 -4.27
CA GLU A 38 5.54 -7.45 -5.20
C GLU A 38 5.70 -5.93 -5.12
N ILE A 39 6.96 -5.49 -5.15
CA ILE A 39 7.32 -4.08 -5.05
C ILE A 39 7.71 -3.56 -6.43
N MET A 40 7.25 -2.35 -6.76
CA MET A 40 7.64 -1.68 -8.00
C MET A 40 9.14 -1.36 -7.99
N PRO A 41 9.92 -1.85 -9.00
CA PRO A 41 11.34 -1.56 -9.09
C PRO A 41 11.61 -0.06 -9.26
N VAL A 42 12.78 0.41 -8.75
CA VAL A 42 13.17 1.84 -8.84
C VAL A 42 13.14 2.35 -10.28
N LYS A 43 13.64 1.57 -11.23
CA LYS A 43 13.60 1.94 -12.65
C LYS A 43 12.17 2.28 -13.11
N ARG A 44 11.20 1.45 -12.74
CA ARG A 44 9.79 1.66 -13.11
C ARG A 44 9.20 2.87 -12.41
N ARG A 45 9.61 3.17 -11.16
CA ARG A 45 9.21 4.38 -10.45
C ARG A 45 9.69 5.63 -11.18
N LEU A 46 10.96 5.66 -11.60
CA LEU A 46 11.53 6.78 -12.36
C LEU A 46 10.88 6.97 -13.74
N GLU A 47 10.57 5.87 -14.43
CA GLU A 47 9.83 5.93 -15.71
C GLU A 47 8.43 6.54 -15.52
N LEU A 48 7.73 6.17 -14.44
CA LEU A 48 6.40 6.69 -14.13
C LEU A 48 6.43 8.18 -13.78
N ILE A 49 7.40 8.59 -12.95
CA ILE A 49 7.60 9.99 -12.59
C ILE A 49 7.86 10.82 -13.84
N ARG A 50 8.83 10.40 -14.69
CA ARG A 50 9.14 11.10 -15.94
C ARG A 50 7.92 11.20 -16.87
N HIS A 51 7.11 10.13 -16.95
CA HIS A 51 5.89 10.15 -17.73
C HIS A 51 4.90 11.20 -17.21
N ALA A 52 4.70 11.26 -15.90
CA ALA A 52 3.82 12.22 -15.26
C ALA A 52 4.32 13.67 -15.43
N GLU A 53 5.62 13.92 -15.32
CA GLU A 53 6.24 15.22 -15.53
C GLU A 53 6.02 15.74 -16.97
N ILE A 54 6.29 14.90 -17.99
CA ILE A 54 6.15 15.29 -19.41
C ILE A 54 4.70 15.60 -19.79
N LYS A 55 3.75 14.92 -19.17
CA LYS A 55 2.32 15.00 -19.48
C LYS A 55 1.53 15.90 -18.52
N ASP A 56 2.18 16.45 -17.52
CA ASP A 56 1.55 17.20 -16.42
C ASP A 56 0.46 16.39 -15.69
N HIS A 57 0.69 15.09 -15.54
CA HIS A 57 -0.21 14.17 -14.83
C HIS A 57 0.07 14.18 -13.34
N LEU A 58 -0.96 13.91 -12.54
CA LEU A 58 -0.85 13.74 -11.09
C LEU A 58 -0.72 12.26 -10.73
N ILE A 59 0.26 11.92 -9.90
CA ILE A 59 0.36 10.59 -9.30
C ILE A 59 -0.23 10.62 -7.89
N ILE A 60 -1.06 9.66 -7.57
CA ILE A 60 -1.49 9.35 -6.20
C ILE A 60 -0.78 8.07 -5.77
N GLU A 61 0.20 8.21 -4.90
CA GLU A 61 0.95 7.11 -4.31
C GLU A 61 0.27 6.66 -3.00
N ASP A 62 -0.34 5.48 -3.02
CA ASP A 62 -0.89 4.83 -1.83
C ASP A 62 0.17 3.89 -1.25
N ASP A 63 0.83 4.35 -0.20
CA ASP A 63 1.96 3.65 0.44
C ASP A 63 1.50 2.85 1.65
N PHE A 64 0.59 1.91 1.42
CA PHE A 64 0.20 0.98 2.46
C PHE A 64 1.15 -0.23 2.48
N GLU A 65 1.43 -0.75 3.67
CA GLU A 65 2.29 -1.92 3.92
C GLU A 65 3.79 -1.77 3.57
N ASN A 66 4.29 -0.58 3.23
CA ASN A 66 5.72 -0.37 3.00
C ASN A 66 6.56 -0.68 4.24
N GLU A 67 5.99 -0.56 5.42
CA GLU A 67 6.63 -0.94 6.67
C GLU A 67 6.91 -2.45 6.76
N PHE A 68 6.19 -3.28 6.00
CA PHE A 68 6.31 -4.73 5.97
C PHE A 68 7.18 -5.25 4.82
N VAL A 69 8.25 -4.55 4.50
CA VAL A 69 9.32 -5.02 3.61
C VAL A 69 10.33 -5.82 4.42
N TYR A 70 10.50 -7.11 4.11
CA TYR A 70 11.29 -8.03 4.94
C TYR A 70 12.64 -8.40 4.33
N PHE A 71 12.70 -8.62 3.03
CA PHE A 71 13.80 -9.31 2.39
C PHE A 71 14.68 -8.43 1.50
N GLN A 72 14.38 -7.14 1.44
CA GLN A 72 15.18 -6.17 0.68
C GLN A 72 15.25 -4.82 1.37
N LYS A 73 16.16 -3.97 0.90
CA LYS A 73 16.24 -2.58 1.38
C LYS A 73 14.95 -1.83 0.98
N PRO A 74 14.44 -0.94 1.85
CA PRO A 74 13.32 -0.09 1.50
C PRO A 74 13.60 0.67 0.20
N THR A 75 12.63 0.65 -0.70
CA THR A 75 12.70 1.41 -1.95
C THR A 75 12.15 2.81 -1.68
N PRO A 76 12.82 3.89 -2.10
CA PRO A 76 12.31 5.24 -1.92
C PRO A 76 10.93 5.40 -2.58
N SER A 77 10.03 6.16 -1.93
CA SER A 77 8.70 6.47 -2.47
C SER A 77 8.79 7.25 -3.79
N LEU A 78 7.72 7.22 -4.58
CA LEU A 78 7.59 8.08 -5.76
C LEU A 78 7.67 9.56 -5.35
N PHE A 79 6.97 9.92 -4.27
CA PHE A 79 7.02 11.26 -3.69
C PHE A 79 8.45 11.71 -3.37
N GLY A 80 9.24 10.86 -2.73
CA GLY A 80 10.63 11.14 -2.38
C GLY A 80 11.53 11.24 -3.63
N LEU A 81 11.33 10.38 -4.62
CA LEU A 81 12.07 10.40 -5.88
C LEU A 81 11.72 11.60 -6.77
N ALA A 82 10.47 12.03 -6.77
CA ALA A 82 9.99 13.19 -7.52
C ALA A 82 10.27 14.54 -6.83
N GLY A 83 10.92 14.55 -5.66
CA GLY A 83 11.13 15.79 -4.91
C GLY A 83 9.87 16.47 -4.40
N GLY A 84 8.74 15.74 -4.34
CA GLY A 84 7.45 16.25 -3.90
C GLY A 84 6.63 16.97 -4.96
N GLU A 85 7.05 16.93 -6.22
CA GLU A 85 6.30 17.50 -7.34
C GLU A 85 5.41 16.43 -8.01
N ASN A 86 4.20 16.83 -8.43
CA ASN A 86 3.22 16.00 -9.15
C ASN A 86 2.85 14.65 -8.49
N VAL A 87 3.21 14.46 -7.22
CA VAL A 87 2.88 13.25 -6.46
C VAL A 87 2.16 13.61 -5.17
N VAL A 88 0.97 13.05 -4.98
CA VAL A 88 0.28 13.00 -3.69
C VAL A 88 0.66 11.72 -3.00
N TYR A 89 1.21 11.79 -1.79
CA TYR A 89 1.56 10.62 -0.99
C TYR A 89 0.50 10.38 0.08
N ILE A 90 -0.02 9.16 0.16
CA ILE A 90 -1.01 8.74 1.16
C ILE A 90 -0.42 7.64 2.01
N GLY A 91 -0.54 7.79 3.34
CA GLY A 91 -0.12 6.78 4.30
C GLY A 91 -1.15 6.59 5.41
N SER A 92 -1.10 5.44 6.07
CA SER A 92 -2.02 5.07 7.14
C SER A 92 -1.30 4.40 8.31
N PHE A 93 -1.73 4.72 9.54
CA PHE A 93 -1.22 4.08 10.75
C PHE A 93 -2.02 2.85 11.18
N SER A 94 -3.13 2.55 10.50
CA SER A 94 -4.06 1.49 10.90
C SER A 94 -3.43 0.09 10.94
N ARG A 95 -2.49 -0.21 10.04
CA ARG A 95 -1.80 -1.50 10.02
C ARG A 95 -0.60 -1.57 10.94
N LEU A 96 0.09 -0.46 11.10
CA LEU A 96 1.29 -0.39 11.92
C LEU A 96 0.99 -0.37 13.42
N LEU A 97 -0.16 0.18 13.80
CA LEU A 97 -0.58 0.29 15.19
C LEU A 97 -1.83 -0.57 15.45
N LEU A 98 -2.99 0.03 15.27
CA LEU A 98 -4.29 -0.61 15.53
C LEU A 98 -5.26 -0.22 14.42
N PRO A 99 -6.05 -1.16 13.88
CA PRO A 99 -7.08 -0.84 12.88
C PRO A 99 -8.11 0.18 13.36
N SER A 100 -8.36 0.23 14.68
CA SER A 100 -9.31 1.15 15.31
C SER A 100 -8.84 2.60 15.38
N ILE A 101 -7.54 2.88 15.26
CA ILE A 101 -7.00 4.25 15.37
C ILE A 101 -7.53 5.17 14.27
N ARG A 102 -7.87 4.64 13.11
CA ARG A 102 -8.48 5.36 11.97
C ARG A 102 -7.79 6.67 11.60
N VAL A 103 -6.48 6.75 11.77
CA VAL A 103 -5.66 7.91 11.39
C VAL A 103 -4.85 7.57 10.13
N SER A 104 -5.05 8.38 9.10
CA SER A 104 -4.23 8.40 7.88
C SER A 104 -3.72 9.81 7.64
N PHE A 105 -2.75 9.96 6.76
CA PHE A 105 -2.19 11.26 6.42
C PHE A 105 -1.95 11.35 4.91
N MET A 106 -1.90 12.58 4.43
CA MET A 106 -1.65 12.90 3.04
C MET A 106 -0.58 13.99 2.96
N VAL A 107 0.40 13.80 2.08
CA VAL A 107 1.39 14.82 1.75
C VAL A 107 1.09 15.31 0.34
N LEU A 108 0.84 16.61 0.22
CA LEU A 108 0.45 17.23 -1.04
C LEU A 108 1.65 17.88 -1.73
N PRO A 109 1.74 17.82 -3.07
CA PRO A 109 2.66 18.65 -3.82
C PRO A 109 2.32 20.14 -3.64
N ARG A 110 3.33 21.00 -3.83
CA ARG A 110 3.18 22.45 -3.62
C ARG A 110 2.05 23.04 -4.46
N SER A 111 1.88 22.58 -5.68
CA SER A 111 0.83 23.03 -6.62
C SER A 111 -0.60 22.83 -6.09
N LEU A 112 -0.84 21.81 -5.28
CA LEU A 112 -2.15 21.51 -4.70
C LEU A 112 -2.36 22.10 -3.31
N ARG A 113 -1.30 22.48 -2.62
CA ARG A 113 -1.34 22.93 -1.21
C ARG A 113 -2.31 24.10 -1.00
N GLU A 114 -2.21 25.16 -1.80
CA GLU A 114 -3.05 26.34 -1.62
C GLU A 114 -4.52 26.04 -1.90
N LYS A 115 -4.80 25.30 -2.97
CA LYS A 115 -6.16 24.90 -3.34
C LYS A 115 -6.78 24.04 -2.24
N TYR A 116 -6.00 23.10 -1.70
CA TYR A 116 -6.46 22.25 -0.60
C TYR A 116 -6.74 23.06 0.67
N THR A 117 -5.82 23.93 1.10
CA THR A 117 -5.98 24.73 2.32
C THR A 117 -7.24 25.59 2.30
N LYS A 118 -7.55 26.21 1.15
CA LYS A 118 -8.79 27.00 0.99
C LYS A 118 -10.04 26.15 1.13
N LYS A 119 -10.04 24.93 0.58
CA LYS A 119 -11.18 24.01 0.67
C LYS A 119 -11.27 23.30 2.02
N ALA A 120 -10.14 22.91 2.60
CA ALA A 120 -10.10 22.19 3.88
C ALA A 120 -10.74 22.98 5.05
N ALA A 121 -10.76 24.32 4.97
CA ALA A 121 -11.43 25.16 5.95
C ALA A 121 -12.94 24.90 6.07
N PHE A 122 -13.57 24.32 5.04
CA PHE A 122 -14.99 24.00 5.01
C PHE A 122 -15.31 22.55 5.45
N TYR A 123 -14.29 21.72 5.70
CA TYR A 123 -14.46 20.34 6.09
C TYR A 123 -14.01 20.11 7.53
N ASN A 124 -14.80 19.36 8.29
CA ASN A 124 -14.42 18.95 9.62
C ASN A 124 -13.34 17.88 9.58
N GLN A 125 -12.34 17.99 10.46
CA GLN A 125 -11.36 16.93 10.67
C GLN A 125 -12.05 15.70 11.29
N THR A 126 -11.92 14.54 10.62
CA THR A 126 -12.55 13.29 11.06
C THR A 126 -11.67 12.47 12.00
N ALA A 127 -10.35 12.69 11.99
CA ALA A 127 -9.45 12.03 12.92
C ALA A 127 -9.54 12.66 14.33
N SER A 128 -9.69 11.84 15.36
CA SER A 128 -9.79 12.29 16.76
C SER A 128 -8.54 13.05 17.20
N LYS A 129 -8.70 14.21 17.83
CA LYS A 129 -7.57 15.01 18.35
C LYS A 129 -6.79 14.26 19.43
N ALA A 130 -7.46 13.50 20.28
CA ALA A 130 -6.79 12.72 21.34
C ALA A 130 -5.87 11.67 20.74
N GLU A 131 -6.33 10.95 19.71
CA GLU A 131 -5.53 9.96 18.99
C GLU A 131 -4.36 10.62 18.24
N GLN A 132 -4.56 11.78 17.62
CA GLN A 132 -3.49 12.52 16.97
C GLN A 132 -2.41 12.96 17.98
N ILE A 133 -2.80 13.43 19.18
CA ILE A 133 -1.85 13.82 20.23
C ILE A 133 -1.06 12.60 20.73
N ALA A 134 -1.76 11.50 21.04
CA ALA A 134 -1.14 10.26 21.47
C ALA A 134 -0.15 9.71 20.41
N LEU A 135 -0.56 9.73 19.15
CA LEU A 135 0.29 9.33 18.02
C LEU A 135 1.52 10.24 17.88
N CYS A 136 1.35 11.55 18.03
CA CYS A 136 2.46 12.49 17.99
C CYS A 136 3.48 12.21 19.09
N GLN A 137 3.05 11.95 20.32
CA GLN A 137 3.93 11.56 21.42
C GLN A 137 4.61 10.23 21.14
N PHE A 138 3.88 9.21 20.68
CA PHE A 138 4.40 7.90 20.33
C PHE A 138 5.50 7.96 19.27
N ILE A 139 5.34 8.82 18.25
CA ILE A 139 6.36 9.05 17.22
C ILE A 139 7.56 9.78 17.81
N ARG A 140 7.33 10.86 18.57
CA ARG A 140 8.39 11.71 19.15
C ARG A 140 9.28 10.95 20.12
N ASP A 141 8.70 10.04 20.91
CA ASP A 141 9.41 9.19 21.88
C ASP A 141 10.12 7.99 21.22
N GLY A 142 10.06 7.87 19.88
CA GLY A 142 10.75 6.83 19.12
C GLY A 142 10.07 5.46 19.16
N HIS A 143 8.89 5.36 19.77
CA HIS A 143 8.15 4.10 19.88
C HIS A 143 7.70 3.56 18.53
N MET A 144 7.41 4.44 17.56
CA MET A 144 7.03 4.05 16.20
C MET A 144 8.10 3.19 15.53
N ALA A 145 9.37 3.61 15.59
CA ALA A 145 10.49 2.86 15.00
C ALA A 145 10.69 1.49 15.67
N SER A 146 10.52 1.44 17.00
CA SER A 146 10.61 0.19 17.78
C SER A 146 9.47 -0.77 17.39
N GLN A 147 8.24 -0.27 17.33
CA GLN A 147 7.07 -1.04 16.93
C GLN A 147 7.21 -1.60 15.51
N THR A 148 7.65 -0.78 14.56
CA THR A 148 7.90 -1.21 13.18
C THR A 148 8.89 -2.37 13.11
N ARG A 149 10.03 -2.28 13.82
CA ARG A 149 11.01 -3.38 13.88
C ARG A 149 10.44 -4.65 14.48
N LYS A 150 9.66 -4.55 15.56
CA LYS A 150 9.00 -5.67 16.23
C LYS A 150 8.01 -6.36 15.28
N LEU A 151 7.17 -5.59 14.59
CA LEU A 151 6.19 -6.12 13.65
C LEU A 151 6.85 -6.77 12.43
N ARG A 152 7.87 -6.15 11.86
CA ARG A 152 8.65 -6.75 10.76
C ARG A 152 9.18 -8.13 11.14
N ARG A 153 9.80 -8.26 12.31
CA ARG A 153 10.29 -9.55 12.81
C ARG A 153 9.17 -10.56 12.96
N LEU A 154 8.07 -10.18 13.62
CA LEU A 154 6.93 -11.05 13.88
C LEU A 154 6.29 -11.56 12.58
N TYR A 155 5.98 -10.66 11.63
CA TYR A 155 5.32 -11.05 10.39
C TYR A 155 6.25 -11.83 9.46
N SER A 156 7.53 -11.51 9.43
CA SER A 156 8.52 -12.32 8.71
C SER A 156 8.59 -13.76 9.25
N GLN A 157 8.56 -13.94 10.56
CA GLN A 157 8.52 -15.28 11.18
C GLN A 157 7.22 -16.01 10.84
N LYS A 158 6.07 -15.33 10.95
CA LYS A 158 4.77 -15.91 10.61
C LYS A 158 4.69 -16.33 9.14
N LEU A 159 5.21 -15.50 8.21
CA LEU A 159 5.20 -15.82 6.79
C LEU A 159 6.08 -17.04 6.48
N LYS A 160 7.25 -17.16 7.13
CA LYS A 160 8.11 -18.34 7.01
C LYS A 160 7.42 -19.59 7.54
N ALA A 161 6.84 -19.52 8.73
CA ALA A 161 6.12 -20.65 9.34
C ALA A 161 4.93 -21.09 8.47
N LEU A 162 4.16 -20.15 7.94
CA LEU A 162 3.05 -20.44 7.04
C LEU A 162 3.54 -21.11 5.74
N SER A 163 4.61 -20.58 5.14
CA SER A 163 5.19 -21.17 3.92
C SER A 163 5.72 -22.60 4.16
N GLN A 164 6.28 -22.84 5.32
CA GLN A 164 6.73 -24.17 5.71
C GLN A 164 5.55 -25.13 5.91
N ALA A 165 4.54 -24.73 6.67
CA ALA A 165 3.34 -25.54 6.90
C ALA A 165 2.62 -25.89 5.59
N VAL A 166 2.54 -24.97 4.65
CA VAL A 166 1.98 -25.22 3.31
C VAL A 166 2.78 -26.29 2.57
N ARG A 167 4.11 -26.22 2.59
CA ARG A 167 4.96 -27.22 1.94
C ARG A 167 4.85 -28.60 2.60
N GLU A 168 4.76 -28.65 3.91
CA GLU A 168 4.58 -29.89 4.66
C GLU A 168 3.22 -30.54 4.38
N THR A 169 2.17 -29.72 4.19
CA THR A 169 0.81 -30.21 3.92
C THR A 169 0.59 -30.62 2.48
N PHE A 170 1.04 -29.81 1.52
CA PHE A 170 0.73 -29.98 0.09
C PHE A 170 1.90 -30.54 -0.74
N GLY A 171 3.06 -30.79 -0.13
CA GLY A 171 4.24 -31.31 -0.80
C GLY A 171 5.00 -30.28 -1.60
N GLN A 172 6.03 -30.76 -2.35
CA GLN A 172 6.93 -29.90 -3.14
C GLN A 172 6.29 -29.38 -4.44
N ASP A 173 5.22 -29.98 -4.89
CA ASP A 173 4.56 -29.62 -6.15
C ASP A 173 3.66 -28.37 -6.00
N CYS A 174 3.46 -27.89 -4.78
CA CYS A 174 2.76 -26.63 -4.56
C CYS A 174 3.69 -25.43 -4.84
N GLN A 175 3.22 -24.47 -5.61
CA GLN A 175 3.92 -23.23 -5.86
C GLN A 175 3.48 -22.16 -4.87
N ILE A 176 4.42 -21.64 -4.10
CA ILE A 176 4.19 -20.55 -3.14
C ILE A 176 4.81 -19.29 -3.73
N GLN A 177 3.98 -18.26 -3.93
CA GLN A 177 4.43 -16.94 -4.34
C GLN A 177 4.34 -15.99 -3.14
N THR A 178 5.48 -15.43 -2.76
CA THR A 178 5.61 -14.39 -1.74
C THR A 178 6.37 -13.23 -2.33
N GLY A 179 5.89 -12.01 -2.11
CA GLY A 179 6.65 -10.81 -2.47
C GLY A 179 7.70 -10.46 -1.41
N ALA A 180 8.40 -9.35 -1.65
CA ALA A 180 9.34 -8.79 -0.69
C ALA A 180 8.64 -8.05 0.46
N ALA A 181 7.36 -7.71 0.28
CA ALA A 181 6.53 -6.98 1.23
C ALA A 181 5.19 -7.70 1.47
N GLY A 182 4.46 -7.22 2.47
CA GLY A 182 3.09 -7.66 2.75
C GLY A 182 2.98 -8.82 3.74
N THR A 183 1.76 -9.19 4.02
CA THR A 183 1.39 -10.20 5.04
C THR A 183 0.67 -11.40 4.44
N SER A 184 0.73 -11.54 3.11
CA SER A 184 0.01 -12.56 2.34
C SER A 184 0.96 -13.38 1.49
N LEU A 185 0.53 -14.59 1.14
CA LEU A 185 1.14 -15.42 0.12
C LEU A 185 0.06 -15.89 -0.86
N ALA A 186 0.46 -16.18 -2.11
CA ALA A 186 -0.40 -16.87 -3.06
C ALA A 186 0.05 -18.32 -3.20
N LEU A 187 -0.91 -19.22 -3.22
CA LEU A 187 -0.69 -20.66 -3.35
C LEU A 187 -1.31 -21.14 -4.66
N THR A 188 -0.51 -21.83 -5.46
CA THR A 188 -0.98 -22.57 -6.64
C THR A 188 -0.84 -24.06 -6.35
N LEU A 189 -1.95 -24.78 -6.37
CA LEU A 189 -1.99 -26.22 -6.17
C LEU A 189 -2.05 -26.95 -7.51
N PRO A 190 -1.36 -28.09 -7.65
CA PRO A 190 -1.44 -28.93 -8.85
C PRO A 190 -2.73 -29.74 -8.85
N CYS A 191 -3.85 -29.08 -9.08
CA CYS A 191 -5.18 -29.73 -9.14
C CYS A 191 -6.03 -29.15 -10.27
N SER A 192 -7.06 -29.86 -10.69
CA SER A 192 -8.00 -29.44 -11.73
C SER A 192 -9.05 -28.45 -11.25
N LEU A 193 -9.09 -28.13 -9.96
CA LEU A 193 -10.07 -27.21 -9.38
C LEU A 193 -9.69 -25.76 -9.65
N THR A 194 -10.70 -24.94 -9.91
CA THR A 194 -10.55 -23.48 -10.00
C THR A 194 -10.29 -22.85 -8.63
N GLY A 195 -9.72 -21.64 -8.60
CA GLY A 195 -9.50 -20.91 -7.35
C GLY A 195 -10.79 -20.65 -6.57
N SER A 196 -11.93 -20.51 -7.24
CA SER A 196 -13.25 -20.38 -6.61
C SER A 196 -13.66 -21.66 -5.89
N GLU A 197 -13.57 -22.81 -6.55
CA GLU A 197 -13.89 -24.12 -5.97
C GLU A 197 -12.98 -24.47 -4.78
N LEU A 198 -11.68 -24.11 -4.87
CA LEU A 198 -10.74 -24.27 -3.75
C LEU A 198 -11.13 -23.38 -2.56
N THR A 199 -11.57 -22.15 -2.81
CA THR A 199 -12.01 -21.23 -1.77
C THR A 199 -13.26 -21.76 -1.06
N ASP A 200 -14.22 -22.29 -1.81
CA ASP A 200 -15.46 -22.84 -1.24
C ASP A 200 -15.19 -24.10 -0.40
N ARG A 201 -14.27 -24.96 -0.85
CA ARG A 201 -13.85 -26.13 -0.05
C ARG A 201 -13.09 -25.76 1.22
N ALA A 202 -12.33 -24.69 1.20
CA ALA A 202 -11.57 -24.22 2.36
C ALA A 202 -12.44 -23.54 3.42
N ARG A 203 -13.67 -23.14 3.08
CA ARG A 203 -14.65 -22.54 4.02
C ARG A 203 -15.48 -23.58 4.79
N ASN A 204 -15.57 -24.79 4.28
CA ASN A 204 -16.26 -25.93 4.88
C ASN A 204 -15.26 -26.80 5.68
#